data_9a4c2381591c19f10a3f1ffdb48983a7
#
_entry.id   9a4c2381591c19f10a3f1ffdb48983a7
#
_cell.length_a   1.000
_cell.length_b   1.000
_cell.length_c   1.000
_cell.angle_alpha   90.00
_cell.angle_beta   90.00
_cell.angle_gamma   90.00
#
_symmetry.space_group_name_H-M   'P 1'
#
loop_
_entity.id
_entity.type
_entity.pdbx_description
1 polymer ?
#
loop_
_entity_poly.entity_id
_entity_poly.type
_entity_poly.pdbx_seq_one_letter_code
_entity_poly.pdbx_strand_id
1 'polypeptide(L)'
;MKKIFTFLSIMVMGLFVFTACEKQPITNPENPGSGSDSDKPSEVQEEYVDLGLSVKWATCNLGATKPEEYGSYFMWGDVDSTLKVFYGWDTYKYCAGTEKTLTKYCTDAAYGKDGFVDNKTELDSSDDAAAVILGGKWRMPTAAEADELLDEKKCSWEYVIVNGVKGARVTSKVEGYAGRSIFLPAAGFQLKGMTTAEQESGNYWCKSLCTNKQYTDPTANGCAFVHSVVQKMNGYMWQERFYGYTIRPVHP
;
A
#
# COMPACT_ATOMS: atom_id res chain seq x y z
N MET A 1 -20.84 -30.34 31.85
CA MET A 1 -21.59 -30.68 30.62
C MET A 1 -21.20 -29.69 29.52
N LYS A 2 -20.40 -30.11 28.59
CA LYS A 2 -19.92 -29.28 27.46
C LYS A 2 -20.90 -29.44 26.30
N LYS A 3 -21.51 -28.35 25.84
CA LYS A 3 -22.38 -28.35 24.67
C LYS A 3 -21.51 -28.15 23.42
N ILE A 4 -21.47 -29.17 22.57
CA ILE A 4 -20.85 -29.17 21.25
C ILE A 4 -21.90 -28.65 20.27
N PHE A 5 -21.62 -27.55 19.57
CA PHE A 5 -22.43 -27.08 18.44
C PHE A 5 -21.78 -27.54 17.13
N THR A 6 -22.49 -28.43 16.44
CA THR A 6 -22.12 -28.90 15.11
C THR A 6 -22.77 -27.96 14.07
N PHE A 7 -21.97 -27.27 13.28
CA PHE A 7 -22.47 -26.51 12.13
C PHE A 7 -22.60 -27.44 10.90
N LEU A 8 -23.82 -27.59 10.47
CA LEU A 8 -24.17 -28.31 9.23
C LEU A 8 -24.05 -27.34 8.05
N SER A 9 -23.09 -27.59 7.15
CA SER A 9 -22.87 -26.81 5.94
C SER A 9 -23.82 -27.30 4.85
N ILE A 10 -24.78 -26.48 4.44
CA ILE A 10 -25.66 -26.75 3.30
C ILE A 10 -25.01 -26.17 2.04
N MET A 11 -24.53 -27.05 1.17
CA MET A 11 -23.99 -26.73 -0.15
C MET A 11 -25.15 -26.59 -1.14
N VAL A 12 -25.46 -25.36 -1.56
CA VAL A 12 -26.44 -25.10 -2.64
C VAL A 12 -25.67 -25.04 -3.96
N MET A 13 -25.87 -26.05 -4.79
CA MET A 13 -25.32 -26.17 -6.13
C MET A 13 -26.24 -25.42 -7.10
N GLY A 14 -25.86 -24.22 -7.52
CA GLY A 14 -26.56 -23.44 -8.54
C GLY A 14 -26.09 -23.81 -9.95
N LEU A 15 -27.01 -24.35 -10.76
CA LEU A 15 -26.79 -24.68 -12.14
C LEU A 15 -26.90 -23.42 -13.00
N PHE A 16 -25.79 -22.92 -13.56
CA PHE A 16 -25.81 -21.81 -14.52
C PHE A 16 -25.92 -22.38 -15.94
N VAL A 17 -27.03 -22.08 -16.61
CA VAL A 17 -27.24 -22.34 -18.04
C VAL A 17 -26.62 -21.17 -18.81
N PHE A 18 -25.60 -21.47 -19.63
CA PHE A 18 -25.04 -20.49 -20.57
C PHE A 18 -25.89 -20.46 -21.85
N THR A 19 -26.52 -19.31 -22.08
CA THR A 19 -27.12 -19.01 -23.39
C THR A 19 -26.06 -18.28 -24.24
N ALA A 20 -25.63 -18.92 -25.30
CA ALA A 20 -24.74 -18.32 -26.28
C ALA A 20 -25.51 -17.27 -27.10
N CYS A 21 -25.00 -16.05 -27.14
CA CYS A 21 -25.49 -14.98 -28.01
C CYS A 21 -24.60 -14.91 -29.27
N GLU A 22 -25.21 -15.17 -30.40
CA GLU A 22 -24.62 -15.21 -31.72
C GLU A 22 -24.27 -13.81 -32.21
N LYS A 23 -23.06 -13.61 -32.72
CA LYS A 23 -22.59 -12.33 -33.28
C LYS A 23 -23.09 -12.19 -34.72
N GLN A 24 -23.82 -11.12 -35.00
CA GLN A 24 -24.09 -10.64 -36.35
C GLN A 24 -23.00 -9.66 -36.81
N PRO A 25 -22.54 -9.71 -38.07
CA PRO A 25 -21.52 -8.79 -38.57
C PRO A 25 -22.14 -7.47 -39.02
N ILE A 26 -21.62 -6.38 -38.51
CA ILE A 26 -21.96 -5.02 -38.96
C ILE A 26 -20.90 -4.57 -39.98
N THR A 27 -21.32 -4.33 -41.19
CA THR A 27 -20.54 -3.76 -42.30
C THR A 27 -20.35 -2.25 -42.07
N ASN A 28 -19.11 -1.82 -42.22
CA ASN A 28 -18.66 -0.42 -42.12
C ASN A 28 -18.84 0.28 -43.47
N PRO A 29 -19.26 1.56 -43.54
CA PRO A 29 -18.93 2.40 -44.68
C PRO A 29 -17.71 3.29 -44.35
N GLU A 30 -16.74 3.23 -45.24
CA GLU A 30 -15.54 4.04 -45.28
C GLU A 30 -15.83 5.54 -45.36
N ASN A 31 -15.06 6.33 -44.61
CA ASN A 31 -14.86 7.76 -44.94
C ASN A 31 -13.36 8.07 -44.72
N PRO A 32 -12.70 8.67 -45.74
CA PRO A 32 -11.26 8.90 -45.68
C PRO A 32 -10.95 10.31 -45.16
N GLY A 33 -9.94 10.39 -44.33
CA GLY A 33 -9.08 11.55 -44.23
C GLY A 33 -9.30 12.49 -43.05
N SER A 34 -8.42 12.36 -42.07
CA SER A 34 -7.66 13.50 -41.56
C SER A 34 -6.63 12.97 -40.58
N GLY A 35 -5.36 13.09 -40.90
CA GLY A 35 -4.28 12.82 -39.97
C GLY A 35 -4.27 13.86 -38.86
N SER A 36 -4.18 13.40 -37.62
CA SER A 36 -3.64 14.18 -36.53
C SER A 36 -2.82 13.28 -35.64
N ASP A 37 -1.53 13.52 -35.68
CA ASP A 37 -0.53 13.13 -34.68
C ASP A 37 -1.08 13.36 -33.28
N SER A 38 -1.26 12.31 -32.53
CA SER A 38 -1.34 12.36 -31.08
C SER A 38 -1.25 10.98 -30.42
N ASP A 39 -0.18 10.23 -30.75
CA ASP A 39 0.31 9.16 -29.88
C ASP A 39 1.37 9.71 -28.92
N LYS A 40 0.96 10.68 -28.09
CA LYS A 40 1.63 10.97 -26.84
C LYS A 40 0.85 10.17 -25.78
N PRO A 41 1.50 9.23 -25.02
CA PRO A 41 0.86 8.64 -23.87
C PRO A 41 0.34 9.79 -23.00
N SER A 42 -0.94 9.82 -22.71
CA SER A 42 -1.49 10.76 -21.74
C SER A 42 -0.71 10.54 -20.44
N GLU A 43 0.09 11.53 -20.04
CA GLU A 43 0.60 11.60 -18.69
C GLU A 43 -0.62 11.49 -17.77
N VAL A 44 -0.78 10.35 -17.13
CA VAL A 44 -1.72 10.19 -16.03
C VAL A 44 -1.20 11.16 -14.97
N GLN A 45 -1.77 12.36 -14.93
CA GLN A 45 -1.49 13.31 -13.86
C GLN A 45 -2.01 12.66 -12.59
N GLU A 46 -1.11 12.07 -11.84
CA GLU A 46 -1.46 11.55 -10.54
C GLU A 46 -1.82 12.71 -9.63
N GLU A 47 -3.08 12.70 -9.21
CA GLU A 47 -3.65 13.76 -8.41
C GLU A 47 -3.15 13.66 -6.97
N TYR A 48 -2.81 14.78 -6.37
CA TYR A 48 -2.42 14.88 -4.97
C TYR A 48 -3.25 15.94 -4.23
N VAL A 49 -3.30 15.82 -2.93
CA VAL A 49 -3.87 16.80 -2.01
C VAL A 49 -2.76 17.43 -1.18
N ASP A 50 -2.69 18.75 -1.22
CA ASP A 50 -1.85 19.53 -0.32
C ASP A 50 -2.62 19.75 1.00
N LEU A 51 -2.17 19.08 2.05
CA LEU A 51 -2.74 19.16 3.40
C LEU A 51 -2.06 20.25 4.25
N GLY A 52 -1.10 21.03 3.69
CA GLY A 52 -0.27 21.97 4.45
C GLY A 52 0.79 21.29 5.31
N LEU A 53 1.14 20.05 4.96
CA LEU A 53 2.23 19.28 5.57
C LEU A 53 3.51 19.49 4.76
N SER A 54 4.61 18.87 5.18
CA SER A 54 5.90 18.98 4.46
C SER A 54 5.87 18.43 3.05
N VAL A 55 4.93 17.53 2.75
CA VAL A 55 4.70 16.91 1.44
C VAL A 55 3.22 16.88 1.09
N LYS A 56 2.93 16.76 -0.20
CA LYS A 56 1.59 16.51 -0.72
C LYS A 56 1.33 15.02 -0.79
N TRP A 57 0.10 14.59 -0.52
CA TRP A 57 -0.29 13.18 -0.48
C TRP A 57 -1.11 12.80 -1.70
N ALA A 58 -0.77 11.71 -2.36
CA ALA A 58 -1.56 11.19 -3.48
C ALA A 58 -3.02 10.95 -3.06
N THR A 59 -3.96 11.17 -3.98
CA THR A 59 -5.38 10.87 -3.76
C THR A 59 -5.67 9.38 -3.68
N CYS A 60 -4.86 8.56 -4.37
CA CYS A 60 -5.03 7.11 -4.47
C CYS A 60 -3.82 6.34 -3.93
N ASN A 61 -4.02 5.08 -3.56
CA ASN A 61 -2.92 4.16 -3.30
C ASN A 61 -2.18 3.83 -4.59
N LEU A 62 -0.91 3.46 -4.50
CA LEU A 62 -0.11 3.02 -5.65
C LEU A 62 -0.78 1.84 -6.35
N GLY A 63 -1.01 1.96 -7.67
CA GLY A 63 -1.74 0.97 -8.47
C GLY A 63 -3.27 1.08 -8.42
N ALA A 64 -3.82 2.08 -7.72
CA ALA A 64 -5.25 2.41 -7.73
C ALA A 64 -5.53 3.62 -8.63
N THR A 65 -6.76 3.72 -9.14
CA THR A 65 -7.26 4.83 -9.95
C THR A 65 -8.32 5.67 -9.22
N LYS A 66 -8.85 5.14 -8.10
CA LYS A 66 -9.83 5.83 -7.25
C LYS A 66 -9.39 5.77 -5.79
N PRO A 67 -9.79 6.77 -4.97
CA PRO A 67 -9.39 6.85 -3.57
C PRO A 67 -9.78 5.63 -2.72
N GLU A 68 -10.90 4.99 -3.04
CA GLU A 68 -11.43 3.84 -2.32
C GLU A 68 -10.83 2.50 -2.75
N GLU A 69 -10.13 2.45 -3.88
CA GLU A 69 -9.45 1.23 -4.34
C GLU A 69 -8.24 0.92 -3.47
N TYR A 70 -8.01 -0.35 -3.19
CA TYR A 70 -6.91 -0.80 -2.31
C TYR A 70 -5.54 -0.59 -2.93
N GLY A 71 -5.44 -0.62 -4.28
CA GLY A 71 -4.17 -0.57 -5.00
C GLY A 71 -3.38 -1.87 -4.89
N SER A 72 -2.09 -1.76 -5.13
CA SER A 72 -1.16 -2.88 -5.12
C SER A 72 -0.49 -3.06 -3.76
N TYR A 73 -0.07 -4.30 -3.47
CA TYR A 73 0.65 -4.64 -2.24
C TYR A 73 2.12 -4.93 -2.56
N PHE A 74 3.01 -4.47 -1.70
CA PHE A 74 4.45 -4.59 -1.88
C PHE A 74 5.10 -5.11 -0.60
N MET A 75 6.12 -5.97 -0.74
CA MET A 75 7.09 -6.15 0.34
C MET A 75 7.94 -4.88 0.47
N TRP A 76 8.45 -4.59 1.66
CA TRP A 76 9.25 -3.39 1.87
C TRP A 76 10.50 -3.36 0.99
N GLY A 77 10.64 -2.32 0.17
CA GLY A 77 11.72 -2.21 -0.81
C GLY A 77 11.54 -3.03 -2.09
N ASP A 78 10.41 -3.72 -2.27
CA ASP A 78 10.08 -4.37 -3.54
C ASP A 78 9.32 -3.40 -4.45
N VAL A 79 9.66 -3.41 -5.73
CA VAL A 79 9.04 -2.56 -6.76
C VAL A 79 8.10 -3.36 -7.68
N ASP A 80 8.04 -4.67 -7.49
CA ASP A 80 7.16 -5.58 -8.20
C ASP A 80 5.94 -5.92 -7.34
N SER A 81 4.75 -5.52 -7.79
CA SER A 81 3.47 -5.78 -7.13
C SER A 81 2.87 -7.14 -7.47
N THR A 82 3.57 -7.96 -8.24
CA THR A 82 3.07 -9.30 -8.61
C THR A 82 2.86 -10.10 -7.33
N LEU A 83 1.65 -10.61 -7.15
CA LEU A 83 1.27 -11.45 -6.02
C LEU A 83 2.23 -12.65 -5.93
N LYS A 84 3.14 -12.62 -4.99
CA LYS A 84 3.99 -13.76 -4.66
C LYS A 84 3.15 -14.73 -3.84
N VAL A 85 3.09 -15.97 -4.25
CA VAL A 85 2.29 -17.03 -3.58
C VAL A 85 2.71 -17.21 -2.12
N PHE A 86 3.95 -16.80 -1.79
CA PHE A 86 4.51 -16.88 -0.44
C PHE A 86 5.21 -15.56 -0.10
N TYR A 87 4.68 -14.84 0.89
CA TYR A 87 5.41 -13.77 1.57
C TYR A 87 6.13 -14.39 2.77
N GLY A 88 7.44 -14.30 2.79
CA GLY A 88 8.30 -14.82 3.84
C GLY A 88 9.74 -14.35 3.63
N TRP A 89 10.62 -14.64 4.59
CA TRP A 89 12.04 -14.32 4.45
C TRP A 89 12.72 -15.06 3.30
N ASP A 90 12.22 -16.24 2.93
CA ASP A 90 12.68 -17.05 1.79
C ASP A 90 12.35 -16.42 0.43
N THR A 91 11.37 -15.52 0.36
CA THR A 91 10.98 -14.80 -0.84
C THR A 91 11.37 -13.32 -0.83
N TYR A 92 11.84 -12.80 0.32
CA TYR A 92 12.23 -11.41 0.45
C TYR A 92 13.57 -11.15 -0.25
N LYS A 93 13.59 -10.19 -1.20
CA LYS A 93 14.73 -10.00 -2.11
C LYS A 93 16.05 -9.56 -1.44
N TYR A 94 15.98 -8.94 -0.27
CA TYR A 94 17.15 -8.40 0.44
C TYR A 94 17.59 -9.27 1.61
N CYS A 95 17.40 -10.58 1.51
CA CYS A 95 17.99 -11.55 2.43
C CYS A 95 18.32 -12.86 1.71
N ALA A 96 19.06 -13.73 2.36
CA ALA A 96 19.38 -15.07 1.88
C ALA A 96 18.54 -16.14 2.61
N GLY A 97 17.25 -15.89 2.76
CA GLY A 97 16.26 -16.85 3.23
C GLY A 97 15.82 -16.72 4.69
N THR A 98 16.49 -15.88 5.50
CA THR A 98 16.11 -15.67 6.91
C THR A 98 16.31 -14.21 7.32
N GLU A 99 15.67 -13.78 8.39
CA GLU A 99 15.81 -12.43 8.98
C GLU A 99 17.27 -12.08 9.34
N LYS A 100 18.11 -13.10 9.60
CA LYS A 100 19.52 -12.97 10.00
C LYS A 100 20.50 -13.09 8.83
N THR A 101 20.00 -12.99 7.61
CA THR A 101 20.83 -13.08 6.40
C THR A 101 20.54 -11.92 5.44
N LEU A 102 20.35 -10.72 6.00
CA LEU A 102 20.09 -9.51 5.22
C LEU A 102 21.27 -9.15 4.32
N THR A 103 20.98 -8.72 3.11
CA THR A 103 21.96 -8.34 2.08
C THR A 103 21.88 -6.85 1.72
N LYS A 104 20.87 -6.13 2.22
CA LYS A 104 20.71 -4.68 2.05
C LYS A 104 19.86 -4.09 3.18
N TYR A 105 20.07 -2.80 3.48
CA TYR A 105 19.38 -2.08 4.56
C TYR A 105 19.59 -2.75 5.93
N CYS A 106 20.84 -3.05 6.24
CA CYS A 106 21.22 -3.71 7.46
C CYS A 106 22.04 -2.77 8.35
N THR A 107 21.58 -2.52 9.57
CA THR A 107 22.21 -1.63 10.55
C THR A 107 22.84 -2.40 11.72
N ASP A 108 22.70 -3.74 11.75
CA ASP A 108 23.25 -4.59 12.79
C ASP A 108 23.82 -5.88 12.16
N ALA A 109 25.11 -6.15 12.41
CA ALA A 109 25.82 -7.30 11.89
C ALA A 109 25.21 -8.66 12.29
N ALA A 110 24.45 -8.71 13.40
CA ALA A 110 23.74 -9.90 13.83
C ALA A 110 22.59 -10.32 12.88
N TYR A 111 22.11 -9.39 12.04
CA TYR A 111 21.08 -9.61 11.03
C TYR A 111 21.63 -9.67 9.60
N GLY A 112 22.87 -9.25 9.40
CA GLY A 112 23.50 -9.26 8.09
C GLY A 112 24.09 -10.61 7.71
N LYS A 113 23.91 -11.00 6.44
CA LYS A 113 24.57 -12.19 5.90
C LYS A 113 26.09 -12.05 6.06
N ASP A 114 26.72 -13.02 6.71
CA ASP A 114 28.15 -13.03 6.99
C ASP A 114 28.66 -11.75 7.69
N GLY A 115 27.81 -11.13 8.53
CA GLY A 115 28.11 -9.90 9.26
C GLY A 115 27.97 -8.61 8.44
N PHE A 116 27.27 -8.67 7.30
CA PHE A 116 27.05 -7.51 6.42
C PHE A 116 26.33 -6.37 7.13
N VAL A 117 26.81 -5.14 6.92
CA VAL A 117 26.19 -3.88 7.38
C VAL A 117 26.40 -2.81 6.31
N ASP A 118 25.32 -2.11 5.91
CA ASP A 118 25.39 -0.93 5.02
C ASP A 118 24.91 0.36 5.70
N ASN A 119 24.38 0.27 6.91
CA ASN A 119 23.84 1.39 7.71
C ASN A 119 22.77 2.23 7.02
N LYS A 120 22.14 1.73 5.95
CA LYS A 120 21.05 2.41 5.29
C LYS A 120 19.77 2.24 6.09
N THR A 121 19.13 3.36 6.40
CA THR A 121 17.87 3.42 7.18
C THR A 121 16.66 3.84 6.35
N GLU A 122 16.88 4.14 5.07
CA GLU A 122 15.82 4.49 4.11
C GLU A 122 16.06 3.80 2.77
N LEU A 123 14.99 3.52 2.04
CA LEU A 123 15.06 2.96 0.71
C LEU A 123 15.77 3.91 -0.26
N ASP A 124 16.67 3.36 -1.06
CA ASP A 124 17.18 4.02 -2.26
C ASP A 124 16.01 4.22 -3.24
N SER A 125 16.09 5.22 -4.12
CA SER A 125 15.03 5.51 -5.10
C SER A 125 14.74 4.33 -6.05
N SER A 126 15.72 3.48 -6.31
CA SER A 126 15.56 2.26 -7.13
C SER A 126 14.75 1.16 -6.44
N ASP A 127 14.52 1.27 -5.14
CA ASP A 127 13.81 0.28 -4.31
C ASP A 127 12.53 0.88 -3.68
N ASP A 128 12.25 2.13 -3.99
CA ASP A 128 11.03 2.82 -3.66
C ASP A 128 10.00 2.59 -4.78
N ALA A 129 8.98 1.77 -4.51
CA ALA A 129 7.99 1.41 -5.53
C ALA A 129 7.26 2.62 -6.11
N ALA A 130 6.97 3.64 -5.30
CA ALA A 130 6.33 4.85 -5.81
C ALA A 130 7.28 5.64 -6.74
N ALA A 131 8.56 5.75 -6.39
CA ALA A 131 9.55 6.41 -7.25
C ALA A 131 9.76 5.67 -8.58
N VAL A 132 9.80 4.34 -8.55
CA VAL A 132 10.03 3.51 -9.74
C VAL A 132 8.81 3.48 -10.67
N ILE A 133 7.61 3.32 -10.10
CA ILE A 133 6.38 3.12 -10.88
C ILE A 133 5.82 4.46 -11.40
N LEU A 134 5.82 5.52 -10.58
CA LEU A 134 5.28 6.82 -10.94
C LEU A 134 6.32 7.75 -11.56
N GLY A 135 7.58 7.58 -11.18
CA GLY A 135 8.66 8.43 -11.66
C GLY A 135 8.59 9.88 -11.12
N GLY A 136 9.32 10.79 -11.79
CA GLY A 136 9.33 12.20 -11.42
C GLY A 136 9.82 12.44 -10.00
N LYS A 137 8.99 13.11 -9.19
CA LYS A 137 9.29 13.40 -7.77
C LYS A 137 8.47 12.54 -6.81
N TRP A 138 7.68 11.61 -7.32
CA TRP A 138 6.91 10.70 -6.51
C TRP A 138 7.80 9.73 -5.72
N ARG A 139 7.41 9.43 -4.50
CA ARG A 139 8.10 8.48 -3.63
C ARG A 139 7.19 7.99 -2.51
N MET A 140 7.64 6.99 -1.78
CA MET A 140 7.03 6.60 -0.52
C MET A 140 7.27 7.69 0.54
N PRO A 141 6.35 7.86 1.52
CA PRO A 141 6.57 8.76 2.64
C PRO A 141 7.71 8.25 3.54
N THR A 142 8.43 9.18 4.17
CA THR A 142 9.29 8.86 5.30
C THR A 142 8.46 8.64 6.57
N ALA A 143 9.07 8.07 7.62
CA ALA A 143 8.43 7.98 8.93
C ALA A 143 8.08 9.37 9.48
N ALA A 144 8.94 10.37 9.30
CA ALA A 144 8.71 11.75 9.77
C ALA A 144 7.51 12.40 9.06
N GLU A 145 7.31 12.14 7.77
CA GLU A 145 6.15 12.65 7.03
C GLU A 145 4.84 11.95 7.44
N ALA A 146 4.92 10.66 7.77
CA ALA A 146 3.80 9.96 8.38
C ALA A 146 3.49 10.48 9.80
N ASP A 147 4.49 10.89 10.58
CA ASP A 147 4.29 11.58 11.87
C ASP A 147 3.44 12.84 11.72
N GLU A 148 3.69 13.63 10.68
CA GLU A 148 2.88 14.82 10.42
C GLU A 148 1.42 14.49 10.12
N LEU A 149 1.18 13.41 9.37
CA LEU A 149 -0.18 12.94 9.05
C LEU A 149 -0.89 12.41 10.31
N LEU A 150 -0.16 11.77 11.22
CA LEU A 150 -0.65 11.23 12.48
C LEU A 150 -0.78 12.28 13.60
N ASP A 151 -0.18 13.46 13.47
CA ASP A 151 -0.24 14.50 14.48
C ASP A 151 -1.67 15.09 14.57
N GLU A 152 -2.33 14.85 15.70
CA GLU A 152 -3.68 15.33 15.97
C GLU A 152 -3.82 16.87 15.94
N LYS A 153 -2.72 17.62 16.04
CA LYS A 153 -2.71 19.08 15.91
C LYS A 153 -2.78 19.49 14.44
N LYS A 154 -2.24 18.67 13.53
CA LYS A 154 -2.17 18.94 12.10
C LYS A 154 -3.34 18.30 11.33
N CYS A 155 -3.77 17.11 11.71
CA CYS A 155 -4.81 16.35 11.02
C CYS A 155 -5.85 15.77 11.98
N SER A 156 -7.08 15.57 11.47
CA SER A 156 -8.11 14.77 12.15
C SER A 156 -8.37 13.51 11.36
N TRP A 157 -8.68 12.43 12.07
CA TRP A 157 -9.00 11.12 11.50
C TRP A 157 -10.46 10.77 11.79
N GLU A 158 -11.22 10.46 10.74
CA GLU A 158 -12.60 10.01 10.81
C GLU A 158 -12.74 8.67 10.08
N TYR A 159 -13.35 7.68 10.73
CA TYR A 159 -13.59 6.37 10.11
C TYR A 159 -14.92 6.38 9.39
N VAL A 160 -14.87 6.24 8.07
CA VAL A 160 -15.99 6.42 7.15
C VAL A 160 -16.08 5.28 6.14
N ILE A 161 -17.19 5.23 5.42
CA ILE A 161 -17.39 4.34 4.27
C ILE A 161 -17.51 5.23 3.02
N VAL A 162 -16.67 4.95 2.01
CA VAL A 162 -16.69 5.62 0.70
C VAL A 162 -16.94 4.55 -0.36
N ASN A 163 -18.03 4.69 -1.13
CA ASN A 163 -18.43 3.73 -2.17
C ASN A 163 -18.40 2.26 -1.72
N GLY A 164 -18.84 2.00 -0.47
CA GLY A 164 -18.88 0.65 0.12
C GLY A 164 -17.57 0.18 0.75
N VAL A 165 -16.49 0.94 0.64
CA VAL A 165 -15.17 0.63 1.21
C VAL A 165 -14.97 1.39 2.52
N LYS A 166 -14.69 0.66 3.60
CA LYS A 166 -14.33 1.25 4.90
C LYS A 166 -12.90 1.79 4.84
N GLY A 167 -12.66 2.88 5.58
CA GLY A 167 -11.36 3.49 5.68
C GLY A 167 -11.34 4.68 6.62
N ALA A 168 -10.26 5.43 6.56
CA ALA A 168 -10.10 6.66 7.31
C ALA A 168 -10.06 7.87 6.37
N ARG A 169 -10.87 8.89 6.65
CA ARG A 169 -10.71 10.23 6.08
C ARG A 169 -9.76 11.00 6.97
N VAL A 170 -8.65 11.44 6.40
CA VAL A 170 -7.67 12.29 7.09
C VAL A 170 -7.84 13.70 6.57
N THR A 171 -8.20 14.62 7.45
CA THR A 171 -8.53 16.02 7.11
C THR A 171 -7.57 16.97 7.79
N SER A 172 -7.01 17.89 7.01
CA SER A 172 -6.11 18.93 7.50
C SER A 172 -6.80 19.90 8.47
N LYS A 173 -6.11 20.26 9.53
CA LYS A 173 -6.41 21.34 10.47
C LYS A 173 -5.44 22.52 10.31
N VAL A 174 -4.48 22.41 9.40
CA VAL A 174 -3.46 23.46 9.19
C VAL A 174 -4.12 24.71 8.61
N GLU A 175 -3.78 25.87 9.13
CA GLU A 175 -4.29 27.16 8.65
C GLU A 175 -4.03 27.34 7.15
N GLY A 176 -5.03 27.76 6.39
CA GLY A 176 -4.99 27.86 4.92
C GLY A 176 -5.23 26.55 4.16
N TYR A 177 -5.20 25.39 4.86
CA TYR A 177 -5.41 24.05 4.28
C TYR A 177 -6.57 23.31 4.94
N ALA A 178 -7.19 23.91 5.94
CA ALA A 178 -8.27 23.27 6.72
C ALA A 178 -9.41 22.76 5.82
N GLY A 179 -9.87 21.54 6.10
CA GLY A 179 -10.93 20.88 5.36
C GLY A 179 -10.48 20.09 4.12
N ARG A 180 -9.24 20.27 3.63
CA ARG A 180 -8.68 19.41 2.60
C ARG A 180 -8.43 18.01 3.18
N SER A 181 -8.75 16.97 2.44
CA SER A 181 -8.69 15.61 2.97
C SER A 181 -8.27 14.58 1.94
N ILE A 182 -7.72 13.47 2.42
CA ILE A 182 -7.50 12.24 1.67
C ILE A 182 -8.29 11.12 2.32
N PHE A 183 -8.61 10.09 1.54
CA PHE A 183 -9.22 8.85 2.05
C PHE A 183 -8.19 7.72 1.98
N LEU A 184 -8.01 7.03 3.09
CA LEU A 184 -7.12 5.87 3.25
C LEU A 184 -7.97 4.62 3.41
N PRO A 185 -8.14 3.77 2.37
CA PRO A 185 -8.96 2.57 2.47
C PRO A 185 -8.37 1.55 3.44
N ALA A 186 -9.25 0.79 4.11
CA ALA A 186 -8.88 -0.33 4.97
C ALA A 186 -8.56 -1.56 4.10
N ALA A 187 -7.43 -1.51 3.42
CA ALA A 187 -7.01 -2.51 2.44
C ALA A 187 -6.48 -3.81 3.09
N GLY A 188 -6.34 -3.86 4.42
CA GLY A 188 -5.71 -4.99 5.08
C GLY A 188 -4.22 -5.09 4.73
N PHE A 189 -3.74 -6.32 4.67
CA PHE A 189 -2.38 -6.67 4.28
C PHE A 189 -2.32 -8.05 3.62
N GLN A 190 -1.25 -8.33 2.92
CA GLN A 190 -1.02 -9.66 2.33
C GLN A 190 0.06 -10.42 3.10
N LEU A 191 -0.24 -11.68 3.35
CA LEU A 191 0.67 -12.65 3.94
C LEU A 191 0.40 -14.04 3.33
N LYS A 192 1.43 -14.73 2.90
CA LYS A 192 1.33 -16.07 2.28
C LYS A 192 0.33 -16.13 1.13
N GLY A 193 0.30 -15.09 0.29
CA GLY A 193 -0.60 -15.01 -0.87
C GLY A 193 -2.08 -14.77 -0.54
N MET A 194 -2.41 -14.48 0.71
CA MET A 194 -3.77 -14.15 1.13
C MET A 194 -3.86 -12.71 1.61
N THR A 195 -4.93 -12.01 1.24
CA THR A 195 -5.26 -10.73 1.85
C THR A 195 -6.01 -10.98 3.16
N THR A 196 -5.59 -10.28 4.20
CA THR A 196 -6.12 -10.41 5.56
C THR A 196 -6.52 -9.04 6.08
N ALA A 197 -7.54 -8.98 6.95
CA ALA A 197 -8.04 -7.76 7.61
C ALA A 197 -8.53 -6.66 6.64
N GLU A 198 -8.98 -7.04 5.42
CA GLU A 198 -9.72 -6.14 4.53
C GLU A 198 -10.96 -5.60 5.24
N GLN A 199 -11.28 -4.31 5.01
CA GLN A 199 -12.37 -3.60 5.69
C GLN A 199 -12.19 -3.45 7.22
N GLU A 200 -11.04 -3.86 7.77
CA GLU A 200 -10.74 -3.78 9.21
C GLU A 200 -9.57 -2.85 9.50
N SER A 201 -8.51 -2.91 8.68
CA SER A 201 -7.32 -2.07 8.84
C SER A 201 -6.75 -1.61 7.50
N GLY A 202 -6.09 -0.45 7.51
CA GLY A 202 -5.21 0.01 6.43
C GLY A 202 -3.77 0.01 6.92
N ASN A 203 -2.86 -0.54 6.10
CA ASN A 203 -1.45 -0.70 6.43
C ASN A 203 -0.62 -0.14 5.28
N TYR A 204 0.24 0.84 5.57
CA TYR A 204 0.92 1.65 4.58
C TYR A 204 2.41 1.72 4.86
N TRP A 205 3.24 1.21 3.95
CA TRP A 205 4.68 1.30 4.08
C TRP A 205 5.20 2.75 4.02
N CYS A 206 6.13 3.06 4.93
CA CYS A 206 7.07 4.18 4.79
C CYS A 206 8.37 3.66 4.15
N LYS A 207 9.13 4.56 3.52
CA LYS A 207 10.47 4.21 3.01
C LYS A 207 11.51 3.98 4.10
N SER A 208 11.24 4.40 5.34
CA SER A 208 12.15 4.32 6.47
C SER A 208 12.14 2.93 7.12
N LEU A 209 13.31 2.50 7.63
CA LEU A 209 13.40 1.38 8.55
C LEU A 209 12.82 1.73 9.91
N CYS A 210 12.45 0.70 10.68
CA CYS A 210 12.24 0.84 12.10
C CYS A 210 13.57 1.17 12.79
N THR A 211 13.65 2.32 13.45
CA THR A 211 14.83 2.72 14.24
C THR A 211 14.59 2.65 15.75
N ASN A 212 13.38 2.25 16.16
CA ASN A 212 13.02 2.21 17.58
C ASN A 212 13.58 0.95 18.25
N LYS A 213 14.61 1.13 19.07
CA LYS A 213 15.30 0.05 19.80
C LYS A 213 14.46 -0.63 20.90
N GLN A 214 13.24 -0.18 21.17
CA GLN A 214 12.32 -0.87 22.08
C GLN A 214 11.77 -2.16 21.51
N TYR A 215 11.87 -2.36 20.20
CA TYR A 215 11.48 -3.60 19.53
C TYR A 215 12.65 -4.54 19.41
N THR A 216 12.39 -5.82 19.57
CA THR A 216 13.40 -6.87 19.66
C THR A 216 14.27 -7.00 18.41
N ASP A 217 13.76 -6.61 17.22
CA ASP A 217 14.44 -6.78 15.94
C ASP A 217 14.24 -5.59 14.98
N PRO A 218 14.69 -4.36 15.35
CA PRO A 218 14.44 -3.17 14.54
C PRO A 218 15.02 -3.26 13.13
N THR A 219 16.16 -3.94 12.97
CA THR A 219 16.83 -4.08 11.67
C THR A 219 16.04 -4.94 10.68
N ALA A 220 15.26 -5.91 11.16
CA ALA A 220 14.44 -6.78 10.33
C ALA A 220 13.10 -6.14 9.91
N ASN A 221 12.73 -5.00 10.49
CA ASN A 221 11.42 -4.39 10.32
C ASN A 221 11.47 -3.10 9.50
N GLY A 222 10.52 -2.93 8.59
CA GLY A 222 10.17 -1.65 7.97
C GLY A 222 9.22 -0.86 8.86
N CYS A 223 9.19 0.46 8.69
CA CYS A 223 8.22 1.34 9.31
C CYS A 223 6.95 1.42 8.46
N ALA A 224 5.79 1.30 9.10
CA ALA A 224 4.49 1.50 8.46
C ALA A 224 3.61 2.38 9.35
N PHE A 225 2.77 3.23 8.74
CA PHE A 225 1.65 3.81 9.44
C PHE A 225 0.39 3.00 9.18
N VAL A 226 -0.45 2.90 10.17
CA VAL A 226 -1.61 2.03 10.15
C VAL A 226 -2.84 2.73 10.71
N HIS A 227 -4.01 2.28 10.30
CA HIS A 227 -5.27 2.60 10.99
C HIS A 227 -6.13 1.34 11.14
N SER A 228 -6.93 1.30 12.19
CA SER A 228 -7.93 0.27 12.41
C SER A 228 -9.32 0.90 12.44
N VAL A 229 -10.16 0.48 11.52
CA VAL A 229 -11.58 0.90 11.46
C VAL A 229 -12.36 0.29 12.63
N VAL A 230 -11.99 -0.92 13.05
CA VAL A 230 -12.65 -1.65 14.15
C VAL A 230 -12.33 -1.01 15.50
N GLN A 231 -11.06 -0.69 15.75
CA GLN A 231 -10.62 -0.10 17.02
C GLN A 231 -10.70 1.43 17.01
N LYS A 232 -10.96 2.05 15.85
CA LYS A 232 -10.97 3.51 15.64
C LYS A 232 -9.69 4.18 16.14
N MET A 233 -8.56 3.63 15.74
CA MET A 233 -7.22 4.10 16.11
C MET A 233 -6.30 4.17 14.90
N ASN A 234 -5.31 5.03 15.00
CA ASN A 234 -4.21 5.13 14.04
C ASN A 234 -2.88 5.19 14.79
N GLY A 235 -1.80 4.96 14.08
CA GLY A 235 -0.47 4.99 14.65
C GLY A 235 0.57 4.34 13.77
N TYR A 236 1.71 4.00 14.37
CA TYR A 236 2.77 3.25 13.72
C TYR A 236 2.70 1.77 13.99
N MET A 237 3.20 1.02 13.01
CA MET A 237 3.53 -0.40 13.15
C MET A 237 4.93 -0.62 12.58
N TRP A 238 5.70 -1.47 13.25
CA TRP A 238 6.94 -2.03 12.75
C TRP A 238 6.64 -3.46 12.36
N GLN A 239 6.85 -3.76 11.10
CA GLN A 239 6.45 -5.02 10.55
C GLN A 239 7.60 -5.63 9.76
N GLU A 240 7.74 -6.93 9.84
CA GLU A 240 8.69 -7.69 9.03
C GLU A 240 8.53 -7.34 7.55
N ARG A 241 9.66 -7.12 6.89
CA ARG A 241 9.74 -6.54 5.55
C ARG A 241 9.06 -7.35 4.45
N PHE A 242 8.82 -8.63 4.70
CA PHE A 242 8.17 -9.53 3.74
C PHE A 242 6.64 -9.43 3.72
N TYR A 243 6.02 -8.68 4.63
CA TYR A 243 4.57 -8.43 4.55
C TYR A 243 4.23 -7.59 3.31
N GLY A 244 3.10 -7.91 2.69
CA GLY A 244 2.56 -7.11 1.60
C GLY A 244 1.67 -6.00 2.14
N TYR A 245 2.16 -4.75 2.15
CA TYR A 245 1.40 -3.57 2.54
C TYR A 245 1.17 -2.66 1.33
N THR A 246 0.15 -1.83 1.42
CA THR A 246 -0.11 -0.80 0.42
C THR A 246 0.86 0.38 0.58
N ILE A 247 0.88 1.25 -0.43
CA ILE A 247 1.69 2.47 -0.43
C ILE A 247 0.78 3.64 -0.76
N ARG A 248 0.79 4.69 0.07
CA ARG A 248 0.24 5.98 -0.29
C ARG A 248 1.39 6.90 -0.69
N PRO A 249 1.56 7.20 -1.99
CA PRO A 249 2.65 8.04 -2.47
C PRO A 249 2.58 9.47 -1.96
N VAL A 250 3.76 10.12 -1.91
CA VAL A 250 3.88 11.55 -1.62
C VAL A 250 4.67 12.26 -2.72
N HIS A 251 4.41 13.56 -2.84
CA HIS A 251 5.10 14.46 -3.76
C HIS A 251 5.60 15.68 -2.97
N PRO A 252 6.88 16.08 -3.09
CA PRO A 252 7.46 17.26 -2.43
C PRO A 252 6.76 18.57 -2.77
#